data_70311a5d4f20c2badbc12d7d6f48e36c
#
_entry.id   70311a5d4f20c2badbc12d7d6f48e36c
#
_cell.length_a   1.000
_cell.length_b   1.000
_cell.length_c   1.000
_cell.angle_alpha   90.00
_cell.angle_beta   90.00
_cell.angle_gamma   90.00
#
_symmetry.space_group_name_H-M   'P 1'
#
loop_
_entity.id
_entity.type
_entity.pdbx_description
1 polymer ?
#
loop_
_entity_poly.entity_id
_entity_poly.type
_entity_poly.pdbx_seq_one_letter_code
_entity_poly.pdbx_strand_id
1 'polypeptide(L)'
;MSMRVLRLIVAVIGLSGFGAAVNADDLPVPKFESDIAPILEARCLKCHGDGKLEAGLDLRRRFLILKGGDSGASFVEGKPEESLLLQKIAADEMPPKDEGRLDDKQKALLRRWIASGAKTVAEKEPPLDEAEQASRVSDEDRAFWAFQPPKRPAVPKNSNPKSQTSNPIDAFLLAKLAEKELTFNSEASKSVLLRRVTFDLIGLPPTIDELDDFVADDSPDAFERVVDRLLASPRFGERWGRQWLDIAGYADSDGYLAADRLRPEAWRYRDWVIRALNADLPFDQFVTQQLAGDELTDWRRADELSPDVAEQLAATGFLRTALDPTYPGYIEPNEVHQVLADTMQIVGTTFL
;
A
#
# COMPACT_ATOMS: atom_id res chain seq x y z
N MET A 1 -60.50 -16.54 -65.65
CA MET A 1 -60.11 -16.29 -67.03
C MET A 1 -58.91 -15.39 -67.14
N SER A 2 -57.93 -15.83 -67.78
CA SER A 2 -56.73 -15.23 -68.39
C SER A 2 -55.57 -14.87 -67.43
N MET A 3 -54.60 -15.83 -67.42
CA MET A 3 -53.23 -15.69 -67.01
C MET A 3 -52.47 -14.76 -67.97
N ARG A 4 -51.71 -13.85 -67.45
CA ARG A 4 -50.59 -13.16 -68.10
C ARG A 4 -49.29 -13.52 -67.45
N VAL A 5 -48.48 -14.31 -68.16
CA VAL A 5 -47.10 -14.71 -67.83
C VAL A 5 -46.21 -13.51 -68.07
N LEU A 6 -45.48 -13.10 -67.00
CA LEU A 6 -44.41 -12.12 -67.13
C LEU A 6 -43.04 -12.83 -67.04
N ARG A 7 -42.33 -12.83 -68.17
CA ARG A 7 -40.96 -13.34 -68.24
C ARG A 7 -40.00 -12.38 -67.57
N LEU A 8 -39.32 -12.88 -66.52
CA LEU A 8 -38.22 -12.16 -65.89
C LEU A 8 -36.93 -12.50 -66.62
N ILE A 9 -36.28 -11.48 -67.21
CA ILE A 9 -34.95 -11.61 -67.80
C ILE A 9 -33.95 -11.42 -66.64
N VAL A 10 -33.21 -12.48 -66.32
CA VAL A 10 -32.11 -12.39 -65.37
C VAL A 10 -30.86 -11.93 -66.15
N ALA A 11 -30.46 -10.69 -65.93
CA ALA A 11 -29.17 -10.16 -66.35
C ALA A 11 -28.10 -10.57 -65.33
N VAL A 12 -27.24 -11.51 -65.71
CA VAL A 12 -26.03 -11.83 -64.88
C VAL A 12 -25.00 -10.73 -65.14
N ILE A 13 -24.88 -9.81 -64.16
CA ILE A 13 -23.78 -8.87 -64.11
C ILE A 13 -22.63 -9.58 -63.41
N GLY A 14 -21.58 -9.93 -64.15
CA GLY A 14 -20.33 -10.44 -63.61
C GLY A 14 -19.64 -9.31 -62.83
N LEU A 15 -19.66 -9.39 -61.50
CA LEU A 15 -18.78 -8.58 -60.65
C LEU A 15 -17.37 -9.20 -60.73
N SER A 16 -16.53 -8.63 -61.56
CA SER A 16 -15.08 -8.80 -61.47
C SER A 16 -14.63 -8.07 -60.22
N GLY A 17 -14.42 -8.80 -59.12
CA GLY A 17 -13.87 -8.30 -57.89
C GLY A 17 -12.42 -7.85 -58.15
N PHE A 18 -12.19 -6.54 -58.30
CA PHE A 18 -10.89 -5.93 -58.09
C PHE A 18 -10.62 -5.95 -56.59
N GLY A 19 -9.96 -6.99 -56.13
CA GLY A 19 -9.30 -6.96 -54.82
C GLY A 19 -8.15 -6.00 -54.92
N ALA A 20 -8.36 -4.74 -54.47
CA ALA A 20 -7.27 -3.82 -54.24
C ALA A 20 -6.40 -4.43 -53.12
N ALA A 21 -5.24 -4.92 -53.49
CA ALA A 21 -4.20 -5.27 -52.51
C ALA A 21 -3.84 -3.98 -51.78
N VAL A 22 -4.26 -3.84 -50.53
CA VAL A 22 -3.81 -2.75 -49.65
C VAL A 22 -2.31 -2.95 -49.46
N ASN A 23 -1.50 -2.07 -50.03
CA ASN A 23 -0.06 -2.10 -49.83
C ASN A 23 0.20 -1.97 -48.31
N ALA A 24 1.15 -2.74 -47.79
CA ALA A 24 1.53 -2.72 -46.38
C ALA A 24 2.00 -1.32 -45.91
N ASP A 25 2.42 -0.48 -46.86
CA ASP A 25 2.86 0.91 -46.60
C ASP A 25 1.71 1.92 -46.38
N ASP A 26 0.47 1.55 -46.74
CA ASP A 26 -0.72 2.41 -46.56
C ASP A 26 -1.40 2.27 -45.17
N LEU A 27 -0.93 1.32 -44.36
CA LEU A 27 -1.48 1.15 -43.02
C LEU A 27 -0.87 2.15 -42.00
N PRO A 28 -1.65 2.71 -41.09
CA PRO A 28 -1.14 3.65 -40.09
C PRO A 28 0.01 3.05 -39.27
N VAL A 29 1.02 3.87 -38.95
CA VAL A 29 2.19 3.47 -38.17
C VAL A 29 1.73 3.05 -36.78
N PRO A 30 2.00 1.80 -36.34
CA PRO A 30 1.59 1.33 -35.03
C PRO A 30 2.27 2.12 -33.93
N LYS A 31 1.55 2.36 -32.84
CA LYS A 31 2.03 3.04 -31.63
C LYS A 31 2.01 2.12 -30.44
N PHE A 32 2.93 2.34 -29.51
CA PHE A 32 3.09 1.46 -28.36
C PHE A 32 1.80 1.35 -27.54
N GLU A 33 1.26 2.48 -27.10
CA GLU A 33 0.16 2.54 -26.13
C GLU A 33 -1.15 1.99 -26.69
N SER A 34 -1.45 2.32 -27.96
CA SER A 34 -2.73 1.90 -28.59
C SER A 34 -2.71 0.54 -29.22
N ASP A 35 -1.55 0.10 -29.75
CA ASP A 35 -1.51 -1.07 -30.62
C ASP A 35 -0.68 -2.22 -30.02
N ILE A 36 0.35 -1.92 -29.25
CA ILE A 36 1.33 -2.90 -28.76
C ILE A 36 1.08 -3.26 -27.31
N ALA A 37 0.88 -2.29 -26.42
CA ALA A 37 0.67 -2.52 -24.99
C ALA A 37 -0.46 -3.51 -24.71
N PRO A 38 -1.63 -3.47 -25.37
CA PRO A 38 -2.70 -4.44 -25.15
C PRO A 38 -2.29 -5.89 -25.47
N ILE A 39 -1.40 -6.09 -26.45
CA ILE A 39 -0.87 -7.43 -26.79
C ILE A 39 0.06 -7.92 -25.67
N LEU A 40 0.95 -7.07 -25.20
CA LEU A 40 1.90 -7.39 -24.15
C LEU A 40 1.19 -7.64 -22.81
N GLU A 41 0.21 -6.83 -22.46
CA GLU A 41 -0.66 -7.02 -21.28
C GLU A 41 -1.33 -8.37 -21.28
N ALA A 42 -1.93 -8.75 -22.39
CA ALA A 42 -2.68 -10.00 -22.51
C ALA A 42 -1.80 -11.26 -22.50
N ARG A 43 -0.52 -11.18 -22.90
CA ARG A 43 0.30 -12.36 -23.20
C ARG A 43 1.67 -12.41 -22.54
N CYS A 44 2.18 -11.30 -22.04
CA CYS A 44 3.59 -11.17 -21.62
C CYS A 44 3.77 -10.66 -20.20
N LEU A 45 2.93 -9.70 -19.74
CA LEU A 45 3.13 -9.01 -18.46
C LEU A 45 2.96 -9.89 -17.23
N LYS A 46 2.32 -11.04 -17.34
CA LYS A 46 2.23 -12.02 -16.26
C LYS A 46 3.62 -12.49 -15.77
N CYS A 47 4.60 -12.55 -16.68
CA CYS A 47 5.97 -12.96 -16.38
C CYS A 47 6.99 -11.82 -16.54
N HIS A 48 6.65 -10.76 -17.30
CA HIS A 48 7.54 -9.66 -17.63
C HIS A 48 6.90 -8.29 -17.29
N GLY A 49 6.18 -8.22 -16.14
CA GLY A 49 5.46 -7.04 -15.68
C GLY A 49 5.47 -6.91 -14.15
N ASP A 50 4.44 -6.27 -13.59
CA ASP A 50 4.33 -6.06 -12.14
C ASP A 50 4.38 -7.37 -11.35
N GLY A 51 5.29 -7.43 -10.39
CA GLY A 51 5.43 -8.55 -9.46
C GLY A 51 6.33 -9.68 -9.94
N LYS A 52 6.65 -9.78 -11.25
CA LYS A 52 7.58 -10.78 -11.79
C LYS A 52 8.32 -10.24 -13.00
N LEU A 53 9.66 -10.23 -12.95
CA LEU A 53 10.54 -9.81 -14.03
C LEU A 53 11.44 -10.98 -14.41
N GLU A 54 10.89 -11.96 -15.14
CA GLU A 54 11.69 -13.10 -15.60
C GLU A 54 12.84 -12.63 -16.49
N ALA A 55 14.03 -13.12 -16.21
CA ALA A 55 15.28 -12.70 -16.86
C ALA A 55 15.53 -11.17 -16.81
N GLY A 56 15.07 -10.49 -15.76
CA GLY A 56 15.23 -9.05 -15.60
C GLY A 56 14.52 -8.18 -16.65
N LEU A 57 13.64 -8.78 -17.48
CA LEU A 57 12.97 -8.10 -18.56
C LEU A 57 11.63 -7.52 -18.15
N ASP A 58 11.44 -6.22 -18.37
CA ASP A 58 10.20 -5.48 -18.14
C ASP A 58 9.60 -5.03 -19.47
N LEU A 59 8.37 -5.48 -19.77
CA LEU A 59 7.68 -5.17 -21.01
C LEU A 59 6.56 -4.13 -20.88
N ARG A 60 6.44 -3.46 -19.74
CA ARG A 60 5.38 -2.48 -19.47
C ARG A 60 5.52 -1.17 -20.24
N ARG A 61 6.73 -0.79 -20.60
CA ARG A 61 7.04 0.49 -21.28
C ARG A 61 8.05 0.29 -22.40
N ARG A 62 7.91 1.08 -23.45
CA ARG A 62 8.80 0.98 -24.61
C ARG A 62 10.28 1.12 -24.24
N PHE A 63 10.65 2.10 -23.41
CA PHE A 63 12.04 2.31 -23.01
C PHE A 63 12.57 1.17 -22.13
N LEU A 64 11.75 0.51 -21.31
CA LEU A 64 12.12 -0.67 -20.54
C LEU A 64 12.38 -1.86 -21.46
N ILE A 65 11.55 -2.04 -22.48
CA ILE A 65 11.75 -3.06 -23.51
C ILE A 65 13.06 -2.78 -24.27
N LEU A 66 13.33 -1.53 -24.62
CA LEU A 66 14.59 -1.13 -25.27
C LEU A 66 15.80 -1.34 -24.36
N LYS A 67 15.70 -1.06 -23.06
CA LYS A 67 16.73 -1.38 -22.07
C LYS A 67 17.03 -2.89 -22.05
N GLY A 68 15.96 -3.71 -22.16
CA GLY A 68 16.06 -5.15 -22.13
C GLY A 68 16.26 -5.75 -20.75
N GLY A 69 16.62 -7.03 -20.72
CA GLY A 69 16.89 -7.81 -19.49
C GLY A 69 18.30 -8.40 -19.50
N ASP A 70 18.47 -9.54 -18.81
CA ASP A 70 19.76 -10.22 -18.63
C ASP A 70 20.46 -10.59 -19.97
N SER A 71 19.67 -10.79 -21.05
CA SER A 71 20.16 -11.10 -22.40
C SER A 71 20.44 -9.83 -23.26
N GLY A 72 20.35 -8.62 -22.69
CA GLY A 72 20.52 -7.35 -23.40
C GLY A 72 19.23 -6.76 -23.95
N ALA A 73 19.32 -5.83 -24.89
CA ALA A 73 18.20 -5.11 -25.48
C ALA A 73 17.22 -6.08 -26.17
N SER A 74 15.92 -5.91 -25.91
CA SER A 74 14.89 -6.82 -26.44
C SER A 74 14.55 -6.53 -27.89
N PHE A 75 14.76 -5.31 -28.39
CA PHE A 75 14.60 -4.98 -29.79
C PHE A 75 15.62 -3.91 -30.25
N VAL A 76 15.82 -3.88 -31.58
CA VAL A 76 16.64 -2.87 -32.26
C VAL A 76 15.71 -2.04 -33.13
N GLU A 77 15.66 -0.73 -32.88
CA GLU A 77 14.79 0.19 -33.64
C GLU A 77 15.05 0.11 -35.15
N GLY A 78 13.98 -0.04 -35.93
CA GLY A 78 14.05 -0.17 -37.38
C GLY A 78 14.55 -1.52 -37.89
N LYS A 79 14.92 -2.46 -36.99
CA LYS A 79 15.53 -3.74 -37.37
C LYS A 79 14.79 -4.93 -36.70
N PRO A 80 13.64 -5.30 -37.19
CA PRO A 80 12.84 -6.37 -36.61
C PRO A 80 13.56 -7.72 -36.59
N GLU A 81 14.36 -8.05 -37.59
CA GLU A 81 15.10 -9.33 -37.68
C GLU A 81 16.24 -9.45 -36.64
N GLU A 82 16.83 -8.32 -36.24
CA GLU A 82 17.87 -8.27 -35.22
C GLU A 82 17.29 -8.18 -33.80
N SER A 83 15.95 -8.11 -33.66
CA SER A 83 15.25 -7.90 -32.39
C SER A 83 15.00 -9.21 -31.66
N LEU A 84 15.61 -9.40 -30.49
CA LEU A 84 15.54 -10.62 -29.67
C LEU A 84 14.09 -10.98 -29.31
N LEU A 85 13.24 -10.00 -29.02
CA LEU A 85 11.83 -10.20 -28.73
C LEU A 85 11.12 -10.95 -29.88
N LEU A 86 11.32 -10.51 -31.12
CA LEU A 86 10.71 -11.16 -32.29
C LEU A 86 11.34 -12.52 -32.60
N GLN A 87 12.65 -12.68 -32.38
CA GLN A 87 13.32 -13.97 -32.55
C GLN A 87 12.74 -15.03 -31.60
N LYS A 88 12.54 -14.67 -30.32
CA LYS A 88 11.93 -15.57 -29.31
C LYS A 88 10.48 -15.92 -29.65
N ILE A 89 9.71 -14.94 -30.14
CA ILE A 89 8.33 -15.15 -30.58
C ILE A 89 8.27 -16.03 -31.84
N ALA A 90 9.16 -15.82 -32.83
CA ALA A 90 9.23 -16.59 -34.05
C ALA A 90 9.70 -18.04 -33.83
N ALA A 91 10.61 -18.24 -32.87
CA ALA A 91 11.08 -19.57 -32.46
C ALA A 91 10.06 -20.34 -31.61
N ASP A 92 8.91 -19.71 -31.30
CA ASP A 92 7.92 -20.25 -30.39
C ASP A 92 8.44 -20.53 -28.97
N GLU A 93 9.49 -19.83 -28.56
CA GLU A 93 10.03 -19.89 -27.20
C GLU A 93 9.21 -19.02 -26.23
N MET A 94 8.66 -17.90 -26.73
CA MET A 94 7.83 -16.97 -25.96
C MET A 94 6.54 -16.59 -26.73
N PRO A 95 5.39 -16.45 -26.02
CA PRO A 95 5.14 -16.89 -24.64
C PRO A 95 5.20 -18.42 -24.51
N PRO A 96 5.33 -18.98 -23.27
CA PRO A 96 5.23 -20.42 -23.02
C PRO A 96 3.89 -21.00 -23.54
N LYS A 97 3.84 -22.30 -23.85
CA LYS A 97 2.68 -22.93 -24.49
C LYS A 97 1.36 -22.78 -23.72
N ASP A 98 1.45 -22.78 -22.42
CA ASP A 98 0.33 -22.67 -21.47
C ASP A 98 -0.23 -21.24 -21.32
N GLU A 99 0.53 -20.22 -21.72
CA GLU A 99 0.10 -18.80 -21.65
C GLU A 99 -0.53 -18.28 -22.95
N GLY A 100 -0.65 -19.13 -23.97
CA GLY A 100 -1.26 -18.80 -25.25
C GLY A 100 -0.34 -18.01 -26.20
N ARG A 101 -0.22 -18.50 -27.42
CA ARG A 101 0.65 -17.94 -28.46
C ARG A 101 0.05 -16.70 -29.09
N LEU A 102 0.90 -15.83 -29.63
CA LEU A 102 0.47 -14.72 -30.47
C LEU A 102 -0.02 -15.27 -31.84
N ASP A 103 -1.10 -14.69 -32.33
CA ASP A 103 -1.56 -14.95 -33.69
C ASP A 103 -0.71 -14.21 -34.74
N ASP A 104 -0.87 -14.55 -36.02
CA ASP A 104 -0.07 -13.97 -37.09
C ASP A 104 -0.28 -12.46 -37.24
N LYS A 105 -1.46 -11.94 -36.89
CA LYS A 105 -1.75 -10.50 -36.92
C LYS A 105 -0.99 -9.77 -35.82
N GLN A 106 -0.96 -10.33 -34.63
CA GLN A 106 -0.23 -9.79 -33.49
C GLN A 106 1.30 -9.79 -33.74
N LYS A 107 1.82 -10.91 -34.28
CA LYS A 107 3.23 -11.01 -34.72
C LYS A 107 3.57 -9.99 -35.78
N ALA A 108 2.73 -9.84 -36.83
CA ALA A 108 2.91 -8.84 -37.86
C ALA A 108 2.85 -7.40 -37.36
N LEU A 109 1.97 -7.12 -36.40
CA LEU A 109 1.83 -5.80 -35.79
C LEU A 109 3.07 -5.41 -34.97
N LEU A 110 3.59 -6.31 -34.13
CA LEU A 110 4.85 -6.13 -33.41
C LEU A 110 6.02 -5.89 -34.34
N ARG A 111 6.14 -6.69 -35.41
CA ARG A 111 7.18 -6.55 -36.41
C ARG A 111 7.13 -5.18 -37.10
N ARG A 112 5.93 -4.75 -37.51
CA ARG A 112 5.69 -3.46 -38.15
C ARG A 112 6.01 -2.29 -37.22
N TRP A 113 5.65 -2.41 -35.93
CA TRP A 113 5.97 -1.41 -34.91
C TRP A 113 7.48 -1.21 -34.76
N ILE A 114 8.24 -2.30 -34.63
CA ILE A 114 9.71 -2.24 -34.54
C ILE A 114 10.32 -1.67 -35.84
N ALA A 115 9.84 -2.12 -37.01
CA ALA A 115 10.30 -1.65 -38.32
C ALA A 115 10.09 -0.13 -38.52
N SER A 116 9.00 0.40 -37.96
CA SER A 116 8.70 1.85 -38.03
C SER A 116 9.41 2.69 -36.98
N GLY A 117 10.37 2.11 -36.24
CA GLY A 117 11.13 2.79 -35.18
C GLY A 117 10.44 2.81 -33.83
N ALA A 118 9.59 1.81 -33.57
CA ALA A 118 8.95 1.58 -32.29
C ALA A 118 8.28 2.84 -31.69
N LYS A 119 7.40 3.48 -32.45
CA LYS A 119 6.77 4.76 -32.13
C LYS A 119 5.86 4.67 -30.90
N THR A 120 5.79 5.78 -30.15
CA THR A 120 4.85 6.03 -29.05
C THR A 120 3.81 7.08 -29.44
N VAL A 121 2.75 7.22 -28.67
CA VAL A 121 1.74 8.29 -28.85
C VAL A 121 2.36 9.64 -28.51
N ALA A 122 3.08 9.72 -27.39
CA ALA A 122 3.81 10.92 -27.00
C ALA A 122 5.15 11.02 -27.75
N GLU A 123 5.54 12.22 -28.15
CA GLU A 123 6.87 12.45 -28.79
C GLU A 123 8.03 12.14 -27.82
N LYS A 124 7.80 12.28 -26.53
CA LYS A 124 8.76 12.00 -25.47
C LYS A 124 8.08 11.16 -24.38
N GLU A 125 8.63 10.00 -24.13
CA GLU A 125 8.17 9.20 -22.99
C GLU A 125 8.46 9.92 -21.67
N PRO A 126 7.51 9.92 -20.72
CA PRO A 126 7.75 10.51 -19.40
C PRO A 126 8.85 9.75 -18.66
N PRO A 127 9.56 10.41 -17.72
CA PRO A 127 10.50 9.74 -16.83
C PRO A 127 9.89 8.51 -16.15
N LEU A 128 10.72 7.54 -15.77
CA LEU A 128 10.28 6.27 -15.17
C LEU A 128 9.34 6.49 -13.97
N ASP A 129 9.69 7.42 -13.10
CA ASP A 129 9.00 7.73 -11.87
C ASP A 129 7.58 8.27 -12.11
N GLU A 130 7.41 9.17 -13.09
CA GLU A 130 6.10 9.72 -13.45
C GLU A 130 5.22 8.67 -14.16
N ALA A 131 5.81 7.83 -15.02
CA ALA A 131 5.10 6.77 -15.73
C ALA A 131 4.67 5.65 -14.78
N GLU A 132 5.50 5.33 -13.80
CA GLU A 132 5.21 4.33 -12.80
C GLU A 132 4.16 4.80 -11.80
N GLN A 133 4.21 6.07 -11.38
CA GLN A 133 3.17 6.69 -10.54
C GLN A 133 1.83 6.79 -11.28
N ALA A 134 1.82 7.17 -12.55
CA ALA A 134 0.60 7.23 -13.34
C ALA A 134 -0.07 5.87 -13.56
N SER A 135 0.70 4.76 -13.49
CA SER A 135 0.16 3.40 -13.66
C SER A 135 -0.36 2.76 -12.38
N ARG A 136 -0.02 3.31 -11.19
CA ARG A 136 -0.32 2.68 -9.91
C ARG A 136 -1.59 3.15 -9.22
N VAL A 137 -2.08 4.33 -9.55
CA VAL A 137 -3.23 4.93 -8.85
C VAL A 137 -4.24 5.45 -9.87
N SER A 138 -5.31 4.68 -10.07
CA SER A 138 -6.45 5.06 -10.92
C SER A 138 -7.32 6.13 -10.23
N ASP A 139 -8.23 6.76 -10.96
CA ASP A 139 -9.23 7.65 -10.36
C ASP A 139 -10.21 6.88 -9.46
N GLU A 140 -10.44 5.60 -9.73
CA GLU A 140 -11.23 4.71 -8.88
C GLU A 140 -10.51 4.46 -7.55
N ASP A 141 -9.19 4.20 -7.57
CA ASP A 141 -8.39 4.07 -6.36
C ASP A 141 -8.40 5.35 -5.52
N ARG A 142 -8.28 6.51 -6.20
CA ARG A 142 -8.37 7.82 -5.53
C ARG A 142 -9.75 8.08 -4.92
N ALA A 143 -10.81 7.58 -5.55
CA ALA A 143 -12.18 7.69 -5.07
C ALA A 143 -12.51 6.71 -3.94
N PHE A 144 -11.62 5.75 -3.64
CA PHE A 144 -11.84 4.80 -2.55
C PHE A 144 -12.06 5.54 -1.23
N TRP A 145 -13.04 5.11 -0.47
CA TRP A 145 -13.53 5.84 0.70
C TRP A 145 -12.44 6.18 1.73
N ALA A 146 -11.43 5.29 1.93
CA ALA A 146 -10.36 5.48 2.90
C ALA A 146 -9.38 6.60 2.52
N PHE A 147 -9.29 6.95 1.23
CA PHE A 147 -8.45 8.05 0.74
C PHE A 147 -9.21 9.36 0.55
N GLN A 148 -10.52 9.37 0.84
CA GLN A 148 -11.30 10.59 0.80
C GLN A 148 -11.20 11.34 2.13
N PRO A 149 -11.09 12.69 2.10
CA PRO A 149 -11.13 13.46 3.33
C PRO A 149 -12.37 13.11 4.16
N PRO A 150 -12.22 12.85 5.47
CA PRO A 150 -13.37 12.50 6.31
C PRO A 150 -14.38 13.64 6.36
N LYS A 151 -15.65 13.30 6.13
CA LYS A 151 -16.75 14.25 6.25
C LYS A 151 -17.47 13.99 7.57
N ARG A 152 -17.68 15.06 8.36
CA ARG A 152 -18.42 14.94 9.62
C ARG A 152 -19.89 14.61 9.34
N PRO A 153 -20.37 13.43 9.75
CA PRO A 153 -21.77 13.06 9.55
C PRO A 153 -22.68 13.85 10.49
N ALA A 154 -23.95 14.00 10.09
CA ALA A 154 -24.95 14.55 11.01
C ALA A 154 -25.23 13.57 12.15
N VAL A 155 -25.20 14.06 13.39
CA VAL A 155 -25.53 13.25 14.57
C VAL A 155 -26.99 12.83 14.50
N PRO A 156 -27.30 11.52 14.57
CA PRO A 156 -28.68 11.03 14.55
C PRO A 156 -29.51 11.62 15.70
N LYS A 157 -30.69 12.10 15.37
CA LYS A 157 -31.65 12.52 16.39
C LYS A 157 -32.38 11.29 16.91
N ASN A 158 -32.22 10.99 18.19
CA ASN A 158 -32.95 9.90 18.81
C ASN A 158 -34.37 10.37 19.14
N SER A 159 -35.36 9.67 18.60
CA SER A 159 -36.79 9.95 18.85
C SER A 159 -37.29 9.36 20.19
N ASN A 160 -36.50 8.50 20.85
CA ASN A 160 -36.88 7.89 22.13
C ASN A 160 -36.47 8.79 23.31
N PRO A 161 -37.44 9.40 24.05
CA PRO A 161 -37.13 10.29 25.17
C PRO A 161 -36.37 9.61 26.32
N LYS A 162 -36.48 8.28 26.44
CA LYS A 162 -35.80 7.47 27.47
C LYS A 162 -34.34 7.17 27.15
N SER A 163 -33.89 7.46 25.94
CA SER A 163 -32.55 7.16 25.45
C SER A 163 -31.84 8.42 24.96
N GLN A 164 -32.19 9.59 25.51
CA GLN A 164 -31.49 10.83 25.16
C GLN A 164 -30.07 10.80 25.71
N THR A 165 -29.12 11.11 24.86
CA THR A 165 -27.71 11.24 25.20
C THR A 165 -27.16 12.53 24.61
N SER A 166 -26.26 13.18 25.33
CA SER A 166 -25.49 14.32 24.82
C SER A 166 -24.23 13.87 24.09
N ASN A 167 -23.85 12.60 24.20
CA ASN A 167 -22.68 12.04 23.54
C ASN A 167 -23.00 11.66 22.09
N PRO A 168 -22.34 12.26 21.09
CA PRO A 168 -22.56 11.92 19.69
C PRO A 168 -22.31 10.43 19.36
N ILE A 169 -21.33 9.80 20.01
CA ILE A 169 -21.03 8.37 19.79
C ILE A 169 -22.22 7.52 20.22
N ASP A 170 -22.76 7.78 21.39
CA ASP A 170 -23.96 7.08 21.87
C ASP A 170 -25.16 7.28 20.95
N ALA A 171 -25.31 8.47 20.35
CA ALA A 171 -26.40 8.72 19.41
C ALA A 171 -26.30 7.83 18.16
N PHE A 172 -25.10 7.62 17.61
CA PHE A 172 -24.86 6.69 16.51
C PHE A 172 -25.12 5.24 16.91
N LEU A 173 -24.63 4.84 18.09
CA LEU A 173 -24.84 3.48 18.61
C LEU A 173 -26.32 3.21 18.86
N LEU A 174 -27.04 4.13 19.47
CA LEU A 174 -28.49 4.01 19.72
C LEU A 174 -29.27 3.92 18.42
N ALA A 175 -28.90 4.69 17.39
CA ALA A 175 -29.53 4.58 16.08
C ALA A 175 -29.39 3.18 15.49
N LYS A 176 -28.20 2.58 15.60
CA LYS A 176 -27.94 1.20 15.14
C LYS A 176 -28.67 0.14 15.98
N LEU A 177 -28.71 0.31 17.30
CA LEU A 177 -29.45 -0.57 18.18
C LEU A 177 -30.95 -0.53 17.88
N ALA A 178 -31.50 0.66 17.62
CA ALA A 178 -32.93 0.84 17.29
C ALA A 178 -33.33 0.11 16.00
N GLU A 179 -32.45 -0.03 15.00
CA GLU A 179 -32.70 -0.86 13.80
C GLU A 179 -32.98 -2.35 14.13
N LYS A 180 -32.54 -2.79 15.31
CA LYS A 180 -32.73 -4.17 15.83
C LYS A 180 -33.67 -4.24 17.01
N GLU A 181 -34.42 -3.17 17.29
CA GLU A 181 -35.31 -3.06 18.45
C GLU A 181 -34.59 -3.25 19.80
N LEU A 182 -33.28 -2.93 19.84
CA LEU A 182 -32.42 -2.99 21.01
C LEU A 182 -32.17 -1.62 21.60
N THR A 183 -31.71 -1.58 22.84
CA THR A 183 -31.26 -0.38 23.54
C THR A 183 -30.02 -0.71 24.37
N PHE A 184 -29.41 0.31 25.00
CA PHE A 184 -28.35 0.07 25.96
C PHE A 184 -28.81 -0.75 27.16
N ASN A 185 -27.90 -1.57 27.69
CA ASN A 185 -28.10 -2.17 29.01
C ASN A 185 -28.08 -1.09 30.11
N SER A 186 -28.47 -1.48 31.32
CA SER A 186 -28.28 -0.63 32.48
C SER A 186 -26.82 -0.29 32.71
N GLU A 187 -26.57 0.87 33.28
CA GLU A 187 -25.25 1.36 33.63
C GLU A 187 -24.53 0.37 34.56
N ALA A 188 -23.22 0.21 34.38
CA ALA A 188 -22.41 -0.67 35.23
C ALA A 188 -22.31 -0.10 36.65
N SER A 189 -22.19 -0.96 37.66
CA SER A 189 -21.90 -0.50 39.03
C SER A 189 -20.56 0.23 39.10
N LYS A 190 -20.38 1.14 40.05
CA LYS A 190 -19.14 1.90 40.27
C LYS A 190 -17.91 0.97 40.34
N SER A 191 -18.00 -0.15 41.04
CA SER A 191 -16.91 -1.12 41.17
C SER A 191 -16.52 -1.77 39.84
N VAL A 192 -17.50 -2.12 38.99
CA VAL A 192 -17.25 -2.67 37.66
C VAL A 192 -16.68 -1.62 36.73
N LEU A 193 -17.19 -0.37 36.82
CA LEU A 193 -16.72 0.74 36.00
C LEU A 193 -15.27 1.08 36.33
N LEU A 194 -14.93 1.25 37.60
CA LEU A 194 -13.55 1.50 38.03
C LEU A 194 -12.60 0.40 37.56
N ARG A 195 -12.97 -0.87 37.76
CA ARG A 195 -12.16 -2.02 37.33
C ARG A 195 -11.89 -1.97 35.82
N ARG A 196 -12.90 -1.70 35.00
CA ARG A 196 -12.76 -1.63 33.53
C ARG A 196 -11.82 -0.52 33.12
N VAL A 197 -12.06 0.70 33.58
CA VAL A 197 -11.25 1.85 33.18
C VAL A 197 -9.79 1.73 33.63
N THR A 198 -9.53 1.13 34.80
CA THR A 198 -8.17 0.93 35.30
C THR A 198 -7.42 -0.11 34.44
N PHE A 199 -8.06 -1.23 34.10
CA PHE A 199 -7.46 -2.20 33.19
C PHE A 199 -7.24 -1.65 31.78
N ASP A 200 -8.18 -0.86 31.27
CA ASP A 200 -8.06 -0.28 29.93
C ASP A 200 -6.92 0.73 29.86
N LEU A 201 -6.83 1.64 30.83
CA LEU A 201 -5.87 2.74 30.78
C LEU A 201 -4.47 2.35 31.23
N ILE A 202 -4.33 1.57 32.30
CA ILE A 202 -3.02 1.23 32.89
C ILE A 202 -2.69 -0.27 32.95
N GLY A 203 -3.63 -1.13 32.55
CA GLY A 203 -3.42 -2.59 32.50
C GLY A 203 -3.38 -3.29 33.86
N LEU A 204 -3.69 -2.63 34.95
CA LEU A 204 -3.65 -3.14 36.31
C LEU A 204 -5.01 -3.02 37.00
N PRO A 205 -5.34 -3.87 38.00
CA PRO A 205 -6.54 -3.68 38.80
C PRO A 205 -6.41 -2.44 39.70
N PRO A 206 -7.53 -1.81 40.08
CA PRO A 206 -7.50 -0.80 41.13
C PRO A 206 -7.11 -1.42 42.47
N THR A 207 -6.53 -0.63 43.37
CA THR A 207 -6.33 -1.03 44.76
C THR A 207 -7.66 -1.04 45.52
N ILE A 208 -7.67 -1.66 46.71
CA ILE A 208 -8.85 -1.68 47.56
C ILE A 208 -9.23 -0.25 48.00
N ASP A 209 -8.26 0.54 48.37
CA ASP A 209 -8.48 1.95 48.80
C ASP A 209 -9.08 2.78 47.66
N GLU A 210 -8.53 2.66 46.43
CA GLU A 210 -9.09 3.34 45.24
C GLU A 210 -10.54 2.91 44.95
N LEU A 211 -10.88 1.62 45.22
CA LEU A 211 -12.22 1.14 45.03
C LEU A 211 -13.18 1.71 46.07
N ASP A 212 -12.76 1.71 47.34
CA ASP A 212 -13.58 2.21 48.45
C ASP A 212 -13.81 3.72 48.31
N ASP A 213 -12.78 4.47 48.00
CA ASP A 213 -12.85 5.91 47.73
C ASP A 213 -13.81 6.23 46.57
N PHE A 214 -13.70 5.54 45.45
CA PHE A 214 -14.55 5.79 44.31
C PHE A 214 -16.02 5.38 44.54
N VAL A 215 -16.25 4.28 45.24
CA VAL A 215 -17.63 3.84 45.61
C VAL A 215 -18.30 4.82 46.54
N ALA A 216 -17.54 5.42 47.51
CA ALA A 216 -18.02 6.41 48.44
C ALA A 216 -18.21 7.81 47.85
N ASP A 217 -17.60 8.12 46.72
CA ASP A 217 -17.65 9.43 46.10
C ASP A 217 -18.90 9.58 45.21
N ASP A 218 -19.90 10.32 45.66
CA ASP A 218 -21.17 10.59 44.93
C ASP A 218 -21.14 11.90 44.12
N SER A 219 -19.94 12.52 43.98
CA SER A 219 -19.84 13.75 43.18
C SER A 219 -20.03 13.45 41.67
N PRO A 220 -20.63 14.37 40.91
CA PRO A 220 -20.98 14.15 39.50
C PRO A 220 -19.76 13.95 38.59
N ASP A 221 -18.58 14.43 39.01
CA ASP A 221 -17.31 14.35 38.29
C ASP A 221 -16.36 13.25 38.82
N ALA A 222 -16.84 12.38 39.73
CA ALA A 222 -16.03 11.32 40.35
C ALA A 222 -15.34 10.43 39.34
N PHE A 223 -16.05 10.01 38.29
CA PHE A 223 -15.50 9.15 37.24
C PHE A 223 -14.49 9.88 36.38
N GLU A 224 -14.75 11.14 36.01
CA GLU A 224 -13.85 11.98 35.24
C GLU A 224 -12.51 12.16 35.96
N ARG A 225 -12.53 12.44 37.27
CA ARG A 225 -11.32 12.54 38.07
C ARG A 225 -10.50 11.24 38.11
N VAL A 226 -11.18 10.09 38.14
CA VAL A 226 -10.49 8.79 38.06
C VAL A 226 -9.81 8.65 36.69
N VAL A 227 -10.50 8.98 35.59
CA VAL A 227 -9.93 8.92 34.23
C VAL A 227 -8.72 9.83 34.12
N ASP A 228 -8.81 11.09 34.55
CA ASP A 228 -7.71 12.05 34.50
C ASP A 228 -6.48 11.58 35.28
N ARG A 229 -6.71 11.02 36.50
CA ARG A 229 -5.64 10.43 37.30
C ARG A 229 -4.96 9.26 36.62
N LEU A 230 -5.72 8.39 35.96
CA LEU A 230 -5.18 7.22 35.26
C LEU A 230 -4.43 7.63 33.98
N LEU A 231 -4.92 8.62 33.24
CA LEU A 231 -4.23 9.19 32.09
C LEU A 231 -2.91 9.88 32.47
N ALA A 232 -2.86 10.54 33.64
CA ALA A 232 -1.65 11.14 34.17
C ALA A 232 -0.65 10.12 34.77
N SER A 233 -1.02 8.87 34.86
CA SER A 233 -0.15 7.82 35.39
C SER A 233 0.94 7.43 34.39
N PRO A 234 2.22 7.30 34.81
CA PRO A 234 3.28 6.78 33.93
C PRO A 234 3.00 5.39 33.38
N ARG A 235 2.14 4.63 34.03
CA ARG A 235 1.70 3.29 33.58
C ARG A 235 0.82 3.33 32.35
N PHE A 236 0.23 4.47 32.01
CA PHE A 236 -0.51 4.67 30.76
C PHE A 236 0.41 4.44 29.55
N GLY A 237 1.57 5.09 29.51
CA GLY A 237 2.54 4.88 28.45
C GLY A 237 3.11 3.46 28.41
N GLU A 238 3.33 2.81 29.57
CA GLU A 238 3.76 1.41 29.66
C GLU A 238 2.69 0.47 29.01
N ARG A 239 1.42 0.69 29.36
CA ARG A 239 0.29 -0.09 28.86
C ARG A 239 0.09 0.06 27.35
N TRP A 240 0.03 1.30 26.87
CA TRP A 240 -0.25 1.62 25.47
C TRP A 240 0.98 1.52 24.58
N GLY A 241 2.17 1.79 25.13
CA GLY A 241 3.46 1.58 24.47
C GLY A 241 3.64 0.13 24.03
N ARG A 242 3.20 -0.84 24.82
CA ARG A 242 3.23 -2.24 24.43
C ARG A 242 2.45 -2.49 23.13
N GLN A 243 1.25 -1.92 22.97
CA GLN A 243 0.46 -2.10 21.75
C GLN A 243 1.19 -1.54 20.52
N TRP A 244 1.82 -0.38 20.68
CA TRP A 244 2.62 0.21 19.63
C TRP A 244 3.87 -0.63 19.30
N LEU A 245 4.59 -1.08 20.31
CA LEU A 245 5.80 -1.89 20.14
C LEU A 245 5.52 -3.24 19.47
N ASP A 246 4.36 -3.86 19.76
CA ASP A 246 3.92 -5.07 19.08
C ASP A 246 3.68 -4.82 17.56
N ILE A 247 3.06 -3.70 17.19
CA ILE A 247 2.85 -3.31 15.79
C ILE A 247 4.18 -2.97 15.11
N ALA A 248 5.08 -2.27 15.82
CA ALA A 248 6.39 -1.88 15.31
C ALA A 248 7.38 -3.04 15.20
N GLY A 249 7.03 -4.24 15.64
CA GLY A 249 7.91 -5.40 15.63
C GLY A 249 9.10 -5.31 16.58
N TYR A 250 8.94 -4.58 17.70
CA TYR A 250 10.00 -4.40 18.69
C TYR A 250 10.39 -5.73 19.35
N ALA A 251 11.69 -5.96 19.48
CA ALA A 251 12.25 -7.06 20.27
C ALA A 251 13.57 -6.64 20.94
N ASP A 252 13.84 -7.21 22.13
CA ASP A 252 15.10 -7.01 22.86
C ASP A 252 16.25 -7.87 22.31
N SER A 253 15.94 -8.80 21.39
CA SER A 253 16.90 -9.68 20.73
C SER A 253 16.55 -9.89 19.28
N ASP A 254 17.50 -10.43 18.50
CA ASP A 254 17.30 -10.69 17.07
C ASP A 254 16.40 -11.89 16.79
N GLY A 255 16.28 -12.84 17.73
CA GLY A 255 15.46 -14.03 17.57
C GLY A 255 15.91 -14.97 16.47
N TYR A 256 17.17 -14.88 16.02
CA TYR A 256 17.62 -15.49 14.78
C TYR A 256 18.39 -16.80 14.98
N LEU A 257 17.92 -17.83 14.30
CA LEU A 257 18.46 -19.14 13.95
C LEU A 257 19.43 -19.84 14.93
N ALA A 258 20.70 -19.50 15.00
CA ALA A 258 21.71 -20.24 15.76
C ALA A 258 22.20 -19.51 17.01
N ALA A 259 21.98 -18.21 17.10
CA ALA A 259 22.37 -17.40 18.24
C ALA A 259 21.38 -16.21 18.37
N ASP A 260 20.51 -16.31 19.36
CA ASP A 260 19.67 -15.18 19.76
C ASP A 260 20.56 -14.10 20.38
N ARG A 261 20.79 -13.00 19.64
CA ARG A 261 21.64 -11.90 20.08
C ARG A 261 20.81 -10.81 20.72
N LEU A 262 21.24 -10.36 21.88
CA LEU A 262 20.64 -9.20 22.52
C LEU A 262 20.91 -7.93 21.69
N ARG A 263 19.92 -7.06 21.66
CA ARG A 263 20.00 -5.71 21.09
C ARG A 263 20.20 -4.70 22.24
N PRO A 264 21.45 -4.40 22.65
CA PRO A 264 21.72 -3.71 23.91
C PRO A 264 21.13 -2.29 23.99
N GLU A 265 20.83 -1.69 22.85
CA GLU A 265 20.29 -0.31 22.79
C GLU A 265 18.79 -0.25 22.42
N ALA A 266 18.13 -1.39 22.20
CA ALA A 266 16.73 -1.43 21.76
C ALA A 266 15.79 -0.76 22.79
N TRP A 267 16.09 -0.90 24.08
CA TRP A 267 15.32 -0.27 25.16
C TRP A 267 15.17 1.25 25.02
N ARG A 268 16.09 1.95 24.33
CA ARG A 268 16.00 3.40 24.11
C ARG A 268 14.77 3.77 23.31
N TYR A 269 14.47 3.02 22.27
CA TYR A 269 13.27 3.19 21.46
C TYR A 269 12.00 2.86 22.27
N ARG A 270 11.99 1.74 22.96
CA ARG A 270 10.87 1.36 23.84
C ARG A 270 10.57 2.47 24.86
N ASP A 271 11.58 2.94 25.54
CA ASP A 271 11.42 3.96 26.58
C ASP A 271 11.00 5.31 25.98
N TRP A 272 11.47 5.63 24.78
CA TRP A 272 10.99 6.78 24.03
C TRP A 272 9.48 6.68 23.72
N VAL A 273 9.01 5.54 23.21
CA VAL A 273 7.58 5.30 22.95
C VAL A 273 6.75 5.52 24.22
N ILE A 274 7.18 4.97 25.36
CA ILE A 274 6.51 5.13 26.64
C ILE A 274 6.43 6.60 27.04
N ARG A 275 7.54 7.33 26.92
CA ARG A 275 7.59 8.78 27.27
C ARG A 275 6.73 9.60 26.31
N ALA A 276 6.77 9.32 25.02
CA ALA A 276 5.99 10.03 24.02
C ALA A 276 4.47 9.91 24.28
N LEU A 277 4.01 8.71 24.63
CA LEU A 277 2.61 8.48 24.99
C LEU A 277 2.22 9.15 26.30
N ASN A 278 3.08 9.12 27.34
CA ASN A 278 2.85 9.80 28.60
C ASN A 278 2.88 11.34 28.47
N ALA A 279 3.59 11.85 27.47
CA ALA A 279 3.63 13.28 27.15
C ALA A 279 2.50 13.74 26.23
N ASP A 280 1.62 12.81 25.82
CA ASP A 280 0.56 13.06 24.82
C ASP A 280 1.13 13.71 23.55
N LEU A 281 2.27 13.17 23.05
CA LEU A 281 2.94 13.69 21.86
C LEU A 281 1.97 13.61 20.67
N PRO A 282 1.70 14.72 19.95
CA PRO A 282 0.82 14.71 18.79
C PRO A 282 1.23 13.63 17.76
N PHE A 283 0.25 12.92 17.21
CA PHE A 283 0.50 11.72 16.39
C PHE A 283 1.35 12.02 15.16
N ASP A 284 1.17 13.18 14.53
CA ASP A 284 2.00 13.64 13.41
C ASP A 284 3.47 13.81 13.81
N GLN A 285 3.74 14.36 15.02
CA GLN A 285 5.09 14.47 15.56
C GLN A 285 5.64 13.09 15.94
N PHE A 286 4.81 12.24 16.55
CA PHE A 286 5.18 10.88 16.92
C PHE A 286 5.63 10.06 15.68
N VAL A 287 4.91 10.16 14.56
CA VAL A 287 5.29 9.51 13.29
C VAL A 287 6.54 10.15 12.70
N THR A 288 6.59 11.49 12.65
CA THR A 288 7.72 12.23 12.05
C THR A 288 9.03 11.91 12.75
N GLN A 289 9.05 11.86 14.09
CA GLN A 289 10.25 11.56 14.84
C GLN A 289 10.73 10.13 14.64
N GLN A 290 9.83 9.17 14.46
CA GLN A 290 10.20 7.77 14.18
C GLN A 290 10.77 7.57 12.78
N LEU A 291 10.29 8.30 11.78
CA LEU A 291 10.72 8.15 10.39
C LEU A 291 11.89 9.05 10.01
N ALA A 292 12.02 10.21 10.64
CA ALA A 292 12.97 11.25 10.27
C ALA A 292 13.55 12.03 11.46
N GLY A 293 13.56 11.46 12.66
CA GLY A 293 14.07 12.13 13.86
C GLY A 293 15.52 12.57 13.74
N ASP A 294 16.34 11.84 13.01
CA ASP A 294 17.74 12.15 12.73
C ASP A 294 17.93 13.28 11.70
N GLU A 295 16.91 13.64 10.96
CA GLU A 295 16.93 14.75 9.99
C GLU A 295 16.39 16.06 10.59
N LEU A 296 15.77 16.01 11.77
CA LEU A 296 15.23 17.21 12.44
C LEU A 296 16.31 18.10 13.05
N THR A 297 17.54 17.59 13.25
CA THR A 297 18.66 18.31 13.85
C THR A 297 20.00 17.96 13.20
N ASP A 298 20.95 18.90 13.22
CA ASP A 298 22.32 18.66 12.73
C ASP A 298 23.20 17.99 13.80
N TRP A 299 22.76 16.82 14.29
CA TRP A 299 23.43 16.09 15.36
C TRP A 299 24.84 15.62 14.99
N ARG A 300 25.10 15.41 13.69
CA ARG A 300 26.40 14.91 13.19
C ARG A 300 27.55 15.89 13.38
N ARG A 301 27.22 17.18 13.62
CA ARG A 301 28.19 18.26 13.85
C ARG A 301 28.20 18.77 15.27
N ALA A 302 27.37 18.20 16.15
CA ALA A 302 27.31 18.61 17.53
C ALA A 302 28.45 17.97 18.34
N ASP A 303 29.16 18.77 19.14
CA ASP A 303 30.20 18.26 20.07
C ASP A 303 29.57 17.41 21.18
N GLU A 304 28.35 17.78 21.62
CA GLU A 304 27.55 17.05 22.60
C GLU A 304 26.08 16.97 22.14
N LEU A 305 25.43 15.85 22.41
CA LEU A 305 24.00 15.69 22.14
C LEU A 305 23.18 16.26 23.32
N SER A 306 22.30 17.20 23.02
CA SER A 306 21.30 17.62 24.01
C SER A 306 20.29 16.46 24.25
N PRO A 307 19.62 16.46 25.45
CA PRO A 307 18.58 15.46 25.71
C PRO A 307 17.51 15.37 24.62
N ASP A 308 17.06 16.50 24.07
CA ASP A 308 16.02 16.53 23.02
C ASP A 308 16.51 15.89 21.72
N VAL A 309 17.75 16.12 21.34
CA VAL A 309 18.37 15.46 20.17
C VAL A 309 18.52 13.97 20.41
N ALA A 310 18.91 13.56 21.62
CA ALA A 310 19.00 12.15 21.98
C ALA A 310 17.63 11.44 21.92
N GLU A 311 16.54 12.12 22.32
CA GLU A 311 15.18 11.63 22.21
C GLU A 311 14.76 11.47 20.76
N GLN A 312 15.03 12.43 19.87
CA GLN A 312 14.73 12.35 18.46
C GLN A 312 15.48 11.21 17.76
N LEU A 313 16.75 11.01 18.12
CA LEU A 313 17.54 9.87 17.63
C LEU A 313 17.02 8.54 18.16
N ALA A 314 16.57 8.48 19.42
CA ALA A 314 15.99 7.27 20.00
C ALA A 314 14.69 6.87 19.27
N ALA A 315 13.89 7.85 18.83
CA ALA A 315 12.67 7.62 18.04
C ALA A 315 12.93 6.84 16.74
N THR A 316 14.05 7.12 16.04
CA THR A 316 14.41 6.43 14.79
C THR A 316 14.77 4.96 15.01
N GLY A 317 14.85 4.49 16.25
CA GLY A 317 14.93 3.08 16.60
C GLY A 317 13.79 2.24 15.99
N PHE A 318 12.66 2.87 15.61
CA PHE A 318 11.61 2.25 14.82
C PHE A 318 12.14 1.63 13.52
N LEU A 319 13.02 2.32 12.79
CA LEU A 319 13.61 1.83 11.54
C LEU A 319 14.64 0.69 11.76
N ARG A 320 14.94 0.37 13.01
CA ARG A 320 15.85 -0.71 13.42
C ARG A 320 15.12 -1.90 14.04
N THR A 321 13.81 -1.94 14.00
CA THR A 321 13.01 -3.06 14.54
C THR A 321 13.04 -4.29 13.65
N ALA A 322 13.25 -4.11 12.32
CA ALA A 322 13.48 -5.22 11.40
C ALA A 322 14.65 -6.10 11.84
N LEU A 323 14.58 -7.38 11.52
CA LEU A 323 15.68 -8.31 11.70
C LEU A 323 16.90 -7.86 10.88
N ASP A 324 18.04 -7.65 11.53
CA ASP A 324 19.26 -7.19 10.89
C ASP A 324 20.38 -8.24 11.02
N PRO A 325 20.53 -9.14 10.04
CA PRO A 325 21.59 -10.15 10.02
C PRO A 325 22.98 -9.57 9.74
N THR A 326 23.06 -8.30 9.35
CA THR A 326 24.33 -7.67 8.90
C THR A 326 25.30 -7.35 10.04
N TYR A 327 24.90 -7.54 11.30
CA TYR A 327 25.77 -7.34 12.46
C TYR A 327 26.47 -8.64 12.87
N PRO A 328 27.80 -8.70 13.13
CA PRO A 328 28.79 -7.62 13.16
C PRO A 328 29.81 -7.67 12.01
N GLY A 329 29.53 -7.02 10.92
CA GLY A 329 30.62 -6.61 10.01
C GLY A 329 30.86 -7.40 8.74
N TYR A 330 30.09 -8.45 8.45
CA TYR A 330 30.04 -9.07 7.13
C TYR A 330 28.67 -8.86 6.53
N ILE A 331 28.61 -8.15 5.40
CA ILE A 331 27.37 -7.81 4.73
C ILE A 331 27.38 -8.50 3.37
N GLU A 332 26.55 -9.53 3.22
CA GLU A 332 26.19 -10.01 1.89
C GLU A 332 25.23 -8.98 1.24
N PRO A 333 25.46 -8.57 -0.01
CA PRO A 333 24.62 -7.56 -0.67
C PRO A 333 23.12 -7.91 -0.66
N ASN A 334 22.78 -9.19 -0.74
CA ASN A 334 21.38 -9.65 -0.70
C ASN A 334 20.74 -9.46 0.68
N GLU A 335 21.51 -9.53 1.76
CA GLU A 335 21.01 -9.32 3.14
C GLU A 335 20.62 -7.86 3.37
N VAL A 336 21.37 -6.91 2.81
CA VAL A 336 21.01 -5.48 2.88
C VAL A 336 19.67 -5.22 2.23
N HIS A 337 19.43 -5.79 1.05
CA HIS A 337 18.15 -5.64 0.36
C HIS A 337 17.00 -6.27 1.16
N GLN A 338 17.24 -7.40 1.83
CA GLN A 338 16.25 -8.03 2.69
C GLN A 338 15.90 -7.14 3.89
N VAL A 339 16.89 -6.60 4.59
CA VAL A 339 16.67 -5.66 5.72
C VAL A 339 15.87 -4.45 5.28
N LEU A 340 16.19 -3.88 4.12
CA LEU A 340 15.44 -2.73 3.59
C LEU A 340 13.99 -3.11 3.25
N ALA A 341 13.78 -4.28 2.64
CA ALA A 341 12.44 -4.77 2.31
C ALA A 341 11.62 -5.01 3.58
N ASP A 342 12.19 -5.66 4.59
CA ASP A 342 11.54 -5.93 5.88
C ASP A 342 11.23 -4.63 6.63
N THR A 343 12.15 -3.65 6.62
CA THR A 343 11.91 -2.32 7.19
C THR A 343 10.75 -1.62 6.48
N MET A 344 10.73 -1.63 5.15
CA MET A 344 9.63 -1.04 4.38
C MET A 344 8.30 -1.75 4.60
N GLN A 345 8.32 -3.07 4.79
CA GLN A 345 7.12 -3.81 5.17
C GLN A 345 6.59 -3.39 6.54
N ILE A 346 7.47 -3.23 7.54
CA ILE A 346 7.10 -2.75 8.87
C ILE A 346 6.51 -1.34 8.78
N VAL A 347 7.16 -0.42 8.05
CA VAL A 347 6.65 0.94 7.81
C VAL A 347 5.25 0.89 7.19
N GLY A 348 5.06 0.11 6.12
CA GLY A 348 3.79 -0.02 5.42
C GLY A 348 2.70 -0.62 6.30
N THR A 349 2.98 -1.68 7.06
CA THR A 349 1.98 -2.33 7.93
C THR A 349 1.65 -1.54 9.20
N THR A 350 2.54 -0.64 9.62
CA THR A 350 2.34 0.18 10.81
C THR A 350 1.55 1.46 10.51
N PHE A 351 1.79 2.09 9.36
CA PHE A 351 1.26 3.42 9.04
C PHE A 351 0.24 3.44 7.90
N LEU A 352 0.12 2.37 7.12
CA LEU A 352 -0.80 2.24 5.97
C LEU A 352 -1.79 1.09 6.16
#